data_452179231be14f3fa9f35a647b214f82
#
_entry.id   452179231be14f3fa9f35a647b214f82
#
_cell.length_a   1.000
_cell.length_b   1.000
_cell.length_c   1.000
_cell.angle_alpha   90.00
_cell.angle_beta   90.00
_cell.angle_gamma   90.00
#
_symmetry.space_group_name_H-M   'P 1'
#
loop_
_entity.id
_entity.type
_entity.pdbx_description
1 polymer ?
#
loop_
_entity_poly.entity_id
_entity_poly.type
_entity_poly.pdbx_seq_one_letter_code
_entity_poly.pdbx_strand_id
1 'polypeptide(L)'
;AMEEDYSSNLNLDNINKILGVSISKDQYENNEVAGVVTGLAWTQFGGDILFIESALSKGKGNLSITGNLGKVMKESATIALEFIKSNSDDLSIKLETLTKHNIHIHVPEGATPKDGPSAGITMLTSLVSLFTQKRVKSKLAMTGEITLRGKVLPVGGIKEKILAAKRAKIR
;
A
#
# COMPACT_ATOMS: atom_id res chain seq x y z
N ALA A 1 1.12 10.25 42.46
CA ALA A 1 1.50 11.41 41.62
C ALA A 1 3.02 11.43 41.62
N MET A 2 3.63 11.09 40.52
CA MET A 2 5.06 11.24 40.35
C MET A 2 5.30 12.67 39.89
N GLU A 3 5.89 13.50 40.74
CA GLU A 3 6.46 14.77 40.36
C GLU A 3 7.78 14.46 39.64
N GLU A 4 7.75 14.29 38.35
CA GLU A 4 8.95 14.40 37.51
C GLU A 4 9.09 15.85 37.06
N ASP A 5 10.34 16.39 37.26
CA ASP A 5 10.72 17.74 36.80
C ASP A 5 10.50 17.86 35.29
N TYR A 6 9.44 18.54 34.89
CA TYR A 6 9.16 18.83 33.49
C TYR A 6 10.05 19.99 33.03
N SER A 7 10.88 19.73 32.05
CA SER A 7 11.54 20.81 31.32
C SER A 7 10.47 21.59 30.52
N SER A 8 10.39 22.90 30.71
CA SER A 8 9.48 23.77 29.93
C SER A 8 9.89 23.87 28.46
N ASN A 9 11.08 23.41 28.09
CA ASN A 9 11.56 23.38 26.72
C ASN A 9 11.47 21.94 26.16
N LEU A 10 10.53 21.73 25.27
CA LEU A 10 10.37 20.46 24.54
C LEU A 10 11.28 20.47 23.33
N ASN A 11 12.29 19.61 23.33
CA ASN A 11 13.08 19.26 22.15
C ASN A 11 12.74 17.85 21.67
N LEU A 12 13.25 17.43 20.51
CA LEU A 12 12.97 16.12 19.93
C LEU A 12 13.35 14.95 20.85
N ASP A 13 14.44 15.09 21.61
CA ASP A 13 14.90 14.05 22.53
C ASP A 13 13.95 13.91 23.73
N ASN A 14 13.45 15.03 24.25
CA ASN A 14 12.46 15.05 25.33
C ASN A 14 11.11 14.46 24.86
N ILE A 15 10.69 14.79 23.63
CA ILE A 15 9.48 14.25 23.02
C ILE A 15 9.60 12.72 22.88
N ASN A 16 10.72 12.21 22.40
CA ASN A 16 10.96 10.76 22.26
C ASN A 16 11.00 10.04 23.62
N LYS A 17 11.50 10.69 24.68
CA LYS A 17 11.48 10.12 26.03
C LYS A 17 10.06 10.05 26.61
N ILE A 18 9.24 11.06 26.36
CA ILE A 18 7.87 11.15 26.88
C ILE A 18 6.91 10.25 26.09
N LEU A 19 7.00 10.26 24.76
CA LEU A 19 6.08 9.53 23.86
C LEU A 19 6.56 8.14 23.48
N GLY A 20 7.78 7.76 23.87
CA GLY A 20 8.41 6.52 23.42
C GLY A 20 9.05 6.66 22.02
N VAL A 21 9.67 5.59 21.59
CA VAL A 21 10.32 5.55 20.27
C VAL A 21 9.25 5.63 19.19
N SER A 22 9.41 6.54 18.24
CA SER A 22 8.58 6.62 17.05
C SER A 22 8.62 5.26 16.32
N ILE A 23 7.46 4.67 16.09
CA ILE A 23 7.37 3.48 15.24
C ILE A 23 7.70 3.94 13.81
N SER A 24 8.93 3.65 13.39
CA SER A 24 9.35 3.97 12.03
C SER A 24 8.62 3.06 11.04
N LYS A 25 8.05 3.66 10.00
CA LYS A 25 7.45 2.94 8.86
C LYS A 25 8.50 2.53 7.83
N ASP A 26 9.78 2.56 8.19
CA ASP A 26 10.90 2.28 7.26
C ASP A 26 11.05 0.79 6.90
N GLN A 27 10.07 -0.06 7.26
CA GLN A 27 10.12 -1.51 7.06
C GLN A 27 10.22 -1.95 5.58
N TYR A 28 9.80 -1.09 4.65
CA TYR A 28 9.80 -1.38 3.22
C TYR A 28 10.39 -0.22 2.42
N GLU A 29 11.59 0.20 2.82
CA GLU A 29 12.25 1.30 2.13
C GLU A 29 12.25 1.09 0.62
N ASN A 30 11.59 2.03 -0.06
CA ASN A 30 11.78 2.26 -1.49
C ASN A 30 11.30 1.16 -2.47
N ASN A 31 10.29 0.36 -2.14
CA ASN A 31 9.78 -0.69 -3.04
C ASN A 31 10.86 -1.72 -3.45
N GLU A 32 11.71 -2.12 -2.53
CA GLU A 32 12.90 -2.94 -2.83
C GLU A 32 12.58 -4.39 -3.19
N VAL A 33 11.38 -4.85 -2.90
CA VAL A 33 10.94 -6.24 -3.14
C VAL A 33 9.85 -6.25 -4.20
N ALA A 34 9.93 -7.18 -5.15
CA ALA A 34 8.85 -7.41 -6.11
C ALA A 34 7.55 -7.79 -5.38
N GLY A 35 6.44 -7.19 -5.76
CA GLY A 35 5.17 -7.37 -5.09
C GLY A 35 4.91 -6.42 -3.92
N VAL A 36 5.86 -5.55 -3.57
CA VAL A 36 5.67 -4.52 -2.53
C VAL A 36 5.63 -3.14 -3.20
N VAL A 37 4.58 -2.37 -2.92
CA VAL A 37 4.39 -1.03 -3.49
C VAL A 37 3.84 -0.08 -2.45
N THR A 38 4.39 1.13 -2.41
CA THR A 38 3.93 2.20 -1.55
C THR A 38 2.72 2.91 -2.14
N GLY A 39 1.66 2.98 -1.37
CA GLY A 39 0.46 3.75 -1.65
C GLY A 39 0.32 4.95 -0.73
N LEU A 40 -0.70 5.75 -0.99
CA LEU A 40 -1.03 6.94 -0.21
C LEU A 40 -2.47 6.87 0.29
N ALA A 41 -2.64 7.09 1.58
CA ALA A 41 -3.93 7.14 2.25
C ALA A 41 -4.25 8.55 2.75
N TRP A 42 -5.54 8.82 2.91
CA TRP A 42 -6.05 9.99 3.62
C TRP A 42 -6.87 9.53 4.82
N THR A 43 -6.66 10.16 5.96
CA THR A 43 -7.38 9.93 7.20
C THR A 43 -7.84 11.26 7.78
N GLN A 44 -8.72 11.23 8.77
CA GLN A 44 -9.13 12.44 9.51
C GLN A 44 -7.96 13.17 10.20
N PHE A 45 -6.83 12.51 10.37
CA PHE A 45 -5.60 13.09 10.95
C PHE A 45 -4.60 13.56 9.89
N GLY A 46 -4.95 13.48 8.61
CA GLY A 46 -4.12 13.89 7.49
C GLY A 46 -3.74 12.73 6.56
N GLY A 47 -2.77 12.96 5.70
CA GLY A 47 -2.26 11.93 4.80
C GLY A 47 -1.28 10.98 5.47
N ASP A 48 -1.25 9.74 5.00
CA ASP A 48 -0.31 8.71 5.43
C ASP A 48 0.19 7.87 4.26
N ILE A 49 1.30 7.17 4.43
CA ILE A 49 1.76 6.14 3.51
C ILE A 49 1.21 4.78 3.95
N LEU A 50 0.96 3.91 3.00
CA LEU A 50 0.62 2.52 3.27
C LEU A 50 1.42 1.63 2.32
N PHE A 51 1.71 0.42 2.77
CA PHE A 51 2.37 -0.58 1.94
C PHE A 51 1.33 -1.60 1.47
N ILE A 52 1.45 -2.01 0.22
CA ILE A 52 0.68 -3.11 -0.34
C ILE A 52 1.67 -4.20 -0.70
N GLU A 53 1.51 -5.34 -0.06
CA GLU A 53 2.31 -6.53 -0.26
C GLU A 53 1.49 -7.57 -1.01
N SER A 54 2.08 -8.18 -2.01
CA SER A 54 1.47 -9.29 -2.74
C SER A 54 2.40 -10.49 -2.75
N ALA A 55 1.84 -11.68 -2.56
CA ALA A 55 2.57 -12.94 -2.55
C ALA A 55 1.85 -14.02 -3.35
N LEU A 56 2.62 -14.98 -3.87
CA LEU A 56 2.12 -16.18 -4.54
C LEU A 56 2.35 -17.41 -3.67
N SER A 57 1.40 -18.29 -3.64
CA SER A 57 1.53 -19.64 -3.09
C SER A 57 0.96 -20.66 -4.08
N LYS A 58 1.40 -21.92 -4.02
CA LYS A 58 0.82 -22.97 -4.85
C LYS A 58 -0.68 -23.08 -4.61
N GLY A 59 -1.49 -23.13 -5.67
CA GLY A 59 -2.93 -23.14 -5.51
C GLY A 59 -3.70 -23.17 -6.83
N LYS A 60 -4.93 -22.67 -6.80
CA LYS A 60 -5.90 -22.74 -7.89
C LYS A 60 -6.38 -21.36 -8.38
N GLY A 61 -5.58 -20.30 -8.19
CA GLY A 61 -5.95 -18.96 -8.63
C GLY A 61 -6.83 -18.18 -7.65
N ASN A 62 -6.94 -18.63 -6.38
CA ASN A 62 -7.77 -17.93 -5.39
C ASN A 62 -7.09 -16.62 -4.95
N LEU A 63 -7.89 -15.55 -4.81
CA LEU A 63 -7.46 -14.29 -4.23
C LEU A 63 -7.82 -14.24 -2.74
N SER A 64 -6.81 -14.00 -1.91
CA SER A 64 -6.98 -13.74 -0.48
C SER A 64 -6.55 -12.30 -0.17
N ILE A 65 -7.27 -11.62 0.71
CA ILE A 65 -7.02 -10.21 1.03
C ILE A 65 -7.07 -10.05 2.55
N THR A 66 -6.02 -9.48 3.13
CA THR A 66 -5.90 -9.23 4.58
C THR A 66 -5.43 -7.81 4.87
N GLY A 67 -5.55 -7.35 6.11
CA GLY A 67 -5.14 -6.01 6.55
C GLY A 67 -6.29 -5.13 7.03
N ASN A 68 -7.42 -5.73 7.45
CA ASN A 68 -8.61 -5.02 7.92
C ASN A 68 -9.19 -4.06 6.86
N LEU A 69 -9.36 -4.58 5.64
CA LEU A 69 -9.82 -3.82 4.49
C LEU A 69 -11.33 -3.86 4.39
N GLY A 70 -11.94 -2.71 4.14
CA GLY A 70 -13.35 -2.55 3.86
C GLY A 70 -13.75 -3.12 2.48
N LYS A 71 -15.06 -3.03 2.20
CA LYS A 71 -15.64 -3.62 0.99
C LYS A 71 -15.10 -3.01 -0.28
N VAL A 72 -15.05 -1.68 -0.36
CA VAL A 72 -14.61 -0.95 -1.57
C VAL A 72 -13.14 -1.26 -1.90
N MET A 73 -12.30 -1.34 -0.89
CA MET A 73 -10.88 -1.66 -1.08
C MET A 73 -10.68 -3.10 -1.55
N LYS A 74 -11.50 -4.05 -1.08
CA LYS A 74 -11.52 -5.45 -1.58
C LYS A 74 -12.02 -5.56 -3.02
N GLU A 75 -13.02 -4.77 -3.39
CA GLU A 75 -13.48 -4.66 -4.78
C GLU A 75 -12.36 -4.13 -5.68
N SER A 76 -11.61 -3.12 -5.25
CA SER A 76 -10.46 -2.60 -5.98
C SER A 76 -9.38 -3.66 -6.25
N ALA A 77 -9.11 -4.53 -5.27
CA ALA A 77 -8.18 -5.64 -5.45
C ALA A 77 -8.68 -6.65 -6.49
N THR A 78 -9.98 -6.93 -6.48
CA THR A 78 -10.62 -7.80 -7.47
C THR A 78 -10.55 -7.20 -8.87
N ILE A 79 -10.87 -5.91 -9.01
CA ILE A 79 -10.78 -5.18 -10.29
C ILE A 79 -9.34 -5.22 -10.83
N ALA A 80 -8.35 -4.98 -9.98
CA ALA A 80 -6.94 -5.02 -10.36
C ALA A 80 -6.53 -6.41 -10.90
N LEU A 81 -6.95 -7.49 -10.24
CA LEU A 81 -6.67 -8.85 -10.69
C LEU A 81 -7.39 -9.19 -12.01
N GLU A 82 -8.67 -8.84 -12.15
CA GLU A 82 -9.42 -9.08 -13.37
C GLU A 82 -8.86 -8.28 -14.57
N PHE A 83 -8.39 -7.06 -14.34
CA PHE A 83 -7.67 -6.30 -15.36
C PHE A 83 -6.39 -7.04 -15.82
N ILE A 84 -5.61 -7.58 -14.89
CA ILE A 84 -4.40 -8.37 -15.23
C ILE A 84 -4.76 -9.61 -16.04
N LYS A 85 -5.79 -10.35 -15.63
CA LYS A 85 -6.24 -11.55 -16.36
C LYS A 85 -6.66 -11.22 -17.79
N SER A 86 -7.38 -10.11 -17.98
CA SER A 86 -7.88 -9.67 -19.29
C SER A 86 -6.79 -9.11 -20.19
N ASN A 87 -5.63 -8.72 -19.65
CA ASN A 87 -4.52 -8.10 -20.37
C ASN A 87 -3.20 -8.86 -20.12
N SER A 88 -3.27 -10.15 -19.81
CA SER A 88 -2.12 -10.96 -19.43
C SER A 88 -1.03 -11.00 -20.49
N ASP A 89 -1.39 -11.06 -21.77
CA ASP A 89 -0.46 -11.10 -22.91
C ASP A 89 0.31 -9.77 -23.04
N ASP A 90 -0.40 -8.64 -22.99
CA ASP A 90 0.21 -7.30 -23.05
C ASP A 90 1.15 -7.04 -21.86
N LEU A 91 0.82 -7.59 -20.71
CA LEU A 91 1.64 -7.49 -19.49
C LEU A 91 2.76 -8.54 -19.43
N SER A 92 2.85 -9.44 -20.42
CA SER A 92 3.80 -10.56 -20.44
C SER A 92 3.68 -11.47 -19.21
N ILE A 93 2.45 -11.67 -18.72
CA ILE A 93 2.13 -12.53 -17.57
C ILE A 93 1.54 -13.84 -18.09
N LYS A 94 2.17 -14.97 -17.73
CA LYS A 94 1.67 -16.29 -18.12
C LYS A 94 0.36 -16.60 -17.41
N LEU A 95 -0.68 -16.91 -18.15
CA LEU A 95 -2.00 -17.29 -17.63
C LEU A 95 -1.90 -18.50 -16.66
N GLU A 96 -0.95 -19.40 -16.92
CA GLU A 96 -0.66 -20.54 -16.05
C GLU A 96 -0.26 -20.10 -14.63
N THR A 97 0.49 -19.01 -14.49
CA THR A 97 0.86 -18.45 -13.17
C THR A 97 -0.39 -18.00 -12.40
N LEU A 98 -1.36 -17.40 -13.09
CA LEU A 98 -2.61 -16.93 -12.48
C LEU A 98 -3.54 -18.07 -12.06
N THR A 99 -3.47 -19.23 -12.74
CA THR A 99 -4.36 -20.37 -12.49
C THR A 99 -3.77 -21.41 -11.53
N LYS A 100 -2.44 -21.51 -11.46
CA LYS A 100 -1.74 -22.50 -10.61
C LYS A 100 -1.22 -21.95 -9.29
N HIS A 101 -1.42 -20.65 -9.01
CA HIS A 101 -1.02 -20.04 -7.76
C HIS A 101 -2.18 -19.28 -7.14
N ASN A 102 -2.32 -19.39 -5.83
CA ASN A 102 -3.15 -18.48 -5.06
C ASN A 102 -2.39 -17.16 -4.90
N ILE A 103 -3.14 -16.08 -4.88
CA ILE A 103 -2.66 -14.72 -4.78
C ILE A 103 -3.09 -14.18 -3.44
N HIS A 104 -2.17 -13.60 -2.68
CA HIS A 104 -2.47 -12.94 -1.42
C HIS A 104 -2.06 -11.48 -1.50
N ILE A 105 -2.99 -10.58 -1.19
CA ILE A 105 -2.72 -9.15 -0.98
C ILE A 105 -2.85 -8.88 0.51
N HIS A 106 -1.82 -8.29 1.09
CA HIS A 106 -1.80 -7.84 2.47
C HIS A 106 -1.51 -6.35 2.55
N VAL A 107 -2.24 -5.66 3.41
CA VAL A 107 -1.95 -4.26 3.76
C VAL A 107 -1.66 -4.20 5.25
N PRO A 108 -0.39 -4.02 5.66
CA PRO A 108 0.03 -3.97 7.06
C PRO A 108 -0.75 -2.97 7.92
N GLU A 109 -0.52 -3.05 9.23
CA GLU A 109 -1.25 -2.31 10.25
C GLU A 109 -2.74 -2.72 10.32
N GLY A 110 -2.97 -4.02 10.48
CA GLY A 110 -4.32 -4.62 10.52
C GLY A 110 -5.23 -4.11 11.65
N ALA A 111 -4.68 -3.48 12.67
CA ALA A 111 -5.48 -2.83 13.73
C ALA A 111 -6.23 -1.59 13.22
N THR A 112 -5.72 -0.94 12.16
CA THR A 112 -6.33 0.26 11.58
C THR A 112 -7.24 -0.14 10.41
N PRO A 113 -8.56 0.12 10.48
CA PRO A 113 -9.46 -0.10 9.36
C PRO A 113 -9.08 0.77 8.16
N LYS A 114 -9.11 0.17 6.97
CA LYS A 114 -8.78 0.86 5.71
C LYS A 114 -9.87 0.57 4.68
N ASP A 115 -10.37 1.61 4.02
CA ASP A 115 -11.32 1.44 2.93
C ASP A 115 -11.17 2.53 1.86
N GLY A 116 -11.82 2.32 0.72
CA GLY A 116 -11.85 3.26 -0.39
C GLY A 116 -11.17 2.74 -1.66
N PRO A 117 -11.46 3.36 -2.81
CA PRO A 117 -10.99 2.89 -4.11
C PRO A 117 -9.57 3.36 -4.45
N SER A 118 -9.01 4.31 -3.69
CA SER A 118 -7.78 5.04 -4.05
C SER A 118 -6.50 4.21 -4.03
N ALA A 119 -6.54 2.99 -3.48
CA ALA A 119 -5.43 2.04 -3.51
C ALA A 119 -5.43 1.13 -4.76
N GLY A 120 -6.42 1.24 -5.64
CA GLY A 120 -6.59 0.35 -6.78
C GLY A 120 -5.38 0.29 -7.70
N ILE A 121 -4.83 1.44 -8.09
CA ILE A 121 -3.62 1.48 -8.93
C ILE A 121 -2.39 0.89 -8.22
N THR A 122 -2.30 1.08 -6.90
CA THR A 122 -1.20 0.53 -6.10
C THR A 122 -1.31 -1.01 -6.03
N MET A 123 -2.51 -1.55 -5.85
CA MET A 123 -2.77 -2.99 -5.87
C MET A 123 -2.47 -3.60 -7.24
N LEU A 124 -2.91 -2.96 -8.33
CA LEU A 124 -2.58 -3.38 -9.69
C LEU A 124 -1.06 -3.43 -9.88
N THR A 125 -0.36 -2.38 -9.51
CA THR A 125 1.10 -2.30 -9.67
C THR A 125 1.82 -3.34 -8.82
N SER A 126 1.35 -3.59 -7.59
CA SER A 126 1.88 -4.64 -6.71
C SER A 126 1.75 -6.02 -7.35
N LEU A 127 0.58 -6.34 -7.88
CA LEU A 127 0.34 -7.62 -8.56
C LEU A 127 1.18 -7.75 -9.85
N VAL A 128 1.25 -6.73 -10.69
CA VAL A 128 2.09 -6.75 -11.90
C VAL A 128 3.57 -6.92 -11.53
N SER A 129 4.04 -6.20 -10.52
CA SER A 129 5.39 -6.34 -9.98
C SER A 129 5.67 -7.77 -9.51
N LEU A 130 4.74 -8.37 -8.77
CA LEU A 130 4.81 -9.75 -8.29
C LEU A 130 4.89 -10.76 -9.44
N PHE A 131 3.98 -10.69 -10.41
CA PHE A 131 3.91 -11.64 -11.52
C PHE A 131 5.10 -11.52 -12.46
N THR A 132 5.60 -10.33 -12.69
CA THR A 132 6.76 -10.08 -13.57
C THR A 132 8.09 -10.16 -12.85
N GLN A 133 8.10 -10.28 -11.51
CA GLN A 133 9.29 -10.26 -10.65
C GLN A 133 10.14 -9.00 -10.85
N LYS A 134 9.51 -7.89 -11.28
CA LYS A 134 10.16 -6.59 -11.47
C LYS A 134 9.82 -5.67 -10.30
N ARG A 135 10.85 -5.13 -9.66
CA ARG A 135 10.67 -4.16 -8.59
C ARG A 135 10.13 -2.84 -9.11
N VAL A 136 9.28 -2.20 -8.32
CA VAL A 136 8.82 -0.85 -8.59
C VAL A 136 9.94 0.15 -8.26
N LYS A 137 9.99 1.23 -9.01
CA LYS A 137 10.99 2.29 -8.81
C LYS A 137 11.00 2.76 -7.36
N SER A 138 12.19 2.92 -6.79
CA SER A 138 12.37 3.43 -5.43
C SER A 138 11.83 4.87 -5.28
N LYS A 139 11.42 5.23 -4.08
CA LYS A 139 10.88 6.56 -3.76
C LYS A 139 9.69 6.98 -4.64
N LEU A 140 8.90 5.99 -5.04
CA LEU A 140 7.66 6.16 -5.76
C LEU A 140 6.50 5.72 -4.88
N ALA A 141 5.48 6.55 -4.78
CA ALA A 141 4.18 6.17 -4.24
C ALA A 141 3.08 6.54 -5.23
N MET A 142 1.94 5.90 -5.13
CA MET A 142 0.84 6.15 -6.04
C MET A 142 -0.51 6.13 -5.32
N THR A 143 -1.48 6.78 -5.94
CA THR A 143 -2.87 6.76 -5.51
C THR A 143 -3.76 6.96 -6.73
N GLY A 144 -4.87 6.27 -6.79
CA GLY A 144 -5.83 6.35 -7.89
C GLY A 144 -6.79 5.16 -7.86
N GLU A 145 -8.00 5.38 -8.31
CA GLU A 145 -8.96 4.32 -8.55
C GLU A 145 -8.68 3.68 -9.92
N ILE A 146 -8.66 2.35 -9.97
CA ILE A 146 -8.46 1.61 -11.22
C ILE A 146 -9.81 1.10 -11.75
N THR A 147 -10.02 1.21 -13.05
CA THR A 147 -11.18 0.63 -13.73
C THR A 147 -10.81 -0.69 -14.42
N LEU A 148 -11.82 -1.51 -14.75
CA LEU A 148 -11.64 -2.73 -15.55
C LEU A 148 -11.04 -2.48 -16.95
N ARG A 149 -11.05 -1.22 -17.42
CA ARG A 149 -10.45 -0.80 -18.70
C ARG A 149 -9.03 -0.25 -18.55
N GLY A 150 -8.45 -0.30 -17.34
CA GLY A 150 -7.12 0.21 -17.06
C GLY A 150 -7.02 1.73 -16.94
N LYS A 151 -8.16 2.45 -16.91
CA LYS A 151 -8.14 3.89 -16.64
C LYS A 151 -7.94 4.14 -15.14
N VAL A 152 -7.14 5.14 -14.83
CA VAL A 152 -6.96 5.64 -13.48
C VAL A 152 -7.84 6.86 -13.28
N LEU A 153 -8.77 6.76 -12.33
CA LEU A 153 -9.68 7.85 -11.99
C LEU A 153 -9.11 8.71 -10.85
N PRO A 154 -9.46 10.00 -10.84
CA PRO A 154 -9.05 10.91 -9.77
C PRO A 154 -9.68 10.50 -8.42
N VAL A 155 -8.95 10.77 -7.33
CA VAL A 155 -9.37 10.44 -5.96
C VAL A 155 -9.21 11.64 -5.04
N GLY A 156 -9.87 11.62 -3.89
CA GLY A 156 -9.80 12.67 -2.88
C GLY A 156 -8.51 12.68 -2.07
N GLY A 157 -8.34 13.75 -1.27
CA GLY A 157 -7.24 13.86 -0.31
C GLY A 157 -5.86 14.03 -0.93
N ILE A 158 -5.76 14.54 -2.15
CA ILE A 158 -4.48 14.65 -2.88
C ILE A 158 -3.48 15.52 -2.14
N LYS A 159 -3.91 16.64 -1.58
CA LYS A 159 -3.04 17.55 -0.82
C LYS A 159 -2.40 16.83 0.36
N GLU A 160 -3.20 16.17 1.17
CA GLU A 160 -2.75 15.43 2.37
C GLU A 160 -1.84 14.26 1.97
N LYS A 161 -2.18 13.55 0.91
CA LYS A 161 -1.39 12.45 0.34
C LYS A 161 -0.01 12.91 -0.13
N ILE A 162 0.06 14.04 -0.82
CA ILE A 162 1.34 14.63 -1.26
C ILE A 162 2.18 15.05 -0.07
N LEU A 163 1.57 15.65 0.96
CA LEU A 163 2.29 15.99 2.19
C LEU A 163 2.83 14.76 2.91
N ALA A 164 2.08 13.65 2.94
CA ALA A 164 2.55 12.39 3.49
C ALA A 164 3.74 11.82 2.68
N ALA A 165 3.63 11.80 1.36
CA ALA A 165 4.73 11.38 0.48
C ALA A 165 6.00 12.20 0.72
N LYS A 166 5.86 13.54 0.85
CA LYS A 166 6.99 14.44 1.14
C LYS A 166 7.62 14.15 2.50
N ARG A 167 6.80 13.91 3.56
CA ARG A 167 7.33 13.51 4.88
C ARG A 167 8.10 12.20 4.83
N ALA A 168 7.63 11.25 4.01
CA ALA A 168 8.30 9.97 3.77
C ALA A 168 9.46 10.05 2.75
N LYS A 169 9.91 11.27 2.37
CA LYS A 169 10.99 11.50 1.41
C LYS A 169 10.76 10.84 0.04
N ILE A 170 9.51 10.59 -0.33
CA ILE A 170 9.09 10.13 -1.65
C ILE A 170 9.06 11.35 -2.58
N ARG A 171 9.51 11.17 -3.82
CA ARG A 171 9.67 12.25 -4.82
C ARG A 171 8.72 12.05 -5.98
#